data_161d1e00cd7f56a2ee889a43ae33c79a
#
_entry.id   161d1e00cd7f56a2ee889a43ae33c79a
#
_cell.length_a   1.000
_cell.length_b   1.000
_cell.length_c   1.000
_cell.angle_alpha   90.00
_cell.angle_beta   90.00
_cell.angle_gamma   90.00
#
_symmetry.space_group_name_H-M   'P 1'
#
loop_
_entity.id
_entity.type
_entity.pdbx_description
1 polymer ?
#
loop_
_entity_poly.entity_id
_entity_poly.type
_entity_poly.pdbx_seq_one_letter_code
_entity_poly.pdbx_strand_id
1 'polypeptide(L)'
;MIMRSSGIWSSDGKGGYTIAALPLDEAPKRGTRVKLFLNQKSKDYLEPWRLESIVREHSGAVSVPIEIRDAPSGEPRELSNGAALWTKPKSAISEQDYKDFYQSLASQFDDPALTIHWRVEGRHEYTVLAFVPGSRPLDLFDPERKARGKLYVRRVLISQDISLLPGWLRFIRLIVDSSDLPLNVSRELVQESPVFSAIKRGVTNRILQE
;
A
#
# COMPACT_ATOMS: atom_id res chain seq x y z
N MET A 1 19.60 21.51 25.68
CA MET A 1 18.76 20.65 26.55
C MET A 1 17.36 20.62 25.94
N ILE A 2 16.98 19.55 25.24
CA ILE A 2 15.64 19.43 24.63
C ILE A 2 14.69 19.07 25.77
N MET A 3 13.78 20.00 26.12
CA MET A 3 12.69 19.71 27.06
C MET A 3 11.79 18.65 26.43
N ARG A 4 11.69 17.47 27.01
CA ARG A 4 10.68 16.48 26.63
C ARG A 4 9.35 16.93 27.22
N SER A 5 8.37 17.16 26.34
CA SER A 5 6.97 17.38 26.71
C SER A 5 6.13 16.27 26.14
N SER A 6 5.13 15.81 26.86
CA SER A 6 4.15 14.85 26.38
C SER A 6 2.75 15.41 26.59
N GLY A 7 1.85 15.12 25.68
CA GLY A 7 0.46 15.56 25.74
C GLY A 7 -0.49 14.45 25.34
N ILE A 8 -1.70 14.50 25.88
CA ILE A 8 -2.80 13.64 25.49
C ILE A 8 -3.83 14.48 24.73
N TRP A 9 -4.16 14.03 23.52
CA TRP A 9 -5.24 14.57 22.73
C TRP A 9 -6.43 13.61 22.81
N SER A 10 -7.62 14.14 23.09
CA SER A 10 -8.84 13.33 23.20
C SER A 10 -9.96 13.99 22.42
N SER A 11 -10.74 13.18 21.69
CA SER A 11 -11.93 13.62 20.94
C SER A 11 -13.01 12.55 21.00
N ASP A 12 -14.26 12.98 20.94
CA ASP A 12 -15.44 12.13 20.80
C ASP A 12 -15.82 11.89 19.32
N GLY A 13 -15.04 12.43 18.37
CA GLY A 13 -15.31 12.36 16.93
C GLY A 13 -16.42 13.27 16.42
N LYS A 14 -16.98 14.16 17.25
CA LYS A 14 -18.04 15.09 16.88
C LYS A 14 -17.56 16.52 16.61
N GLY A 15 -16.25 16.67 16.36
CA GLY A 15 -15.62 17.94 16.01
C GLY A 15 -14.96 18.67 17.19
N GLY A 16 -15.22 18.24 18.44
CA GLY A 16 -14.54 18.76 19.63
C GLY A 16 -13.31 17.95 19.99
N TYR A 17 -12.31 18.59 20.57
CA TYR A 17 -11.15 17.91 21.15
C TYR A 17 -10.62 18.64 22.38
N THR A 18 -9.88 17.92 23.22
CA THR A 18 -9.15 18.48 24.35
C THR A 18 -7.69 18.11 24.26
N ILE A 19 -6.82 18.98 24.75
CA ILE A 19 -5.39 18.72 24.90
C ILE A 19 -5.03 18.93 26.36
N ALA A 20 -4.39 17.92 26.96
CA ALA A 20 -3.90 17.97 28.32
C ALA A 20 -2.44 17.56 28.39
N ALA A 21 -1.69 18.05 29.38
CA ALA A 21 -0.36 17.58 29.64
C ALA A 21 -0.42 16.13 30.18
N LEU A 22 0.48 15.28 29.72
CA LEU A 22 0.64 13.91 30.21
C LEU A 22 1.95 13.82 31.00
N PRO A 23 1.95 13.27 32.22
CA PRO A 23 3.16 12.98 32.95
C PRO A 23 4.12 12.12 32.11
N LEU A 24 5.43 12.39 32.23
CA LEU A 24 6.43 11.70 31.40
C LEU A 24 6.56 10.20 31.71
N ASP A 25 6.23 9.81 32.93
CA ASP A 25 6.21 8.42 33.39
C ASP A 25 5.03 7.62 32.82
N GLU A 26 3.92 8.28 32.48
CA GLU A 26 2.77 7.66 31.82
C GLU A 26 2.87 7.65 30.30
N ALA A 27 3.73 8.50 29.76
CA ALA A 27 3.92 8.64 28.33
C ALA A 27 4.78 7.51 27.73
N PRO A 28 4.57 7.13 26.47
CA PRO A 28 5.51 6.26 25.79
C PRO A 28 6.90 6.90 25.80
N LYS A 29 7.94 6.11 26.08
CA LYS A 29 9.32 6.61 26.04
C LYS A 29 9.68 7.21 24.68
N ARG A 30 9.10 6.68 23.60
CA ARG A 30 9.24 7.14 22.23
C ARG A 30 7.99 6.76 21.42
N GLY A 31 7.60 7.60 20.46
CA GLY A 31 6.49 7.34 19.55
C GLY A 31 5.16 7.87 20.03
N THR A 32 4.08 7.42 19.41
CA THR A 32 2.70 7.84 19.66
C THR A 32 1.85 6.63 20.01
N ARG A 33 0.97 6.78 21.00
CA ARG A 33 -0.06 5.78 21.32
C ARG A 33 -1.40 6.32 20.90
N VAL A 34 -2.13 5.55 20.08
CA VAL A 34 -3.51 5.86 19.67
C VAL A 34 -4.43 4.84 20.33
N LYS A 35 -5.45 5.32 21.06
CA LYS A 35 -6.48 4.46 21.69
C LYS A 35 -7.83 4.81 21.07
N LEU A 36 -8.48 3.82 20.45
CA LEU A 36 -9.78 3.95 19.82
C LEU A 36 -10.84 3.24 20.68
N PHE A 37 -11.92 3.96 20.99
CA PHE A 37 -13.10 3.42 21.64
C PHE A 37 -14.15 3.12 20.59
N LEU A 38 -14.31 1.84 20.25
CA LEU A 38 -15.17 1.43 19.15
C LEU A 38 -16.64 1.41 19.55
N ASN A 39 -17.48 1.90 18.65
CA ASN A 39 -18.94 1.79 18.80
C ASN A 39 -19.43 0.37 18.42
N GLN A 40 -20.72 0.09 18.65
CA GLN A 40 -21.30 -1.23 18.37
C GLN A 40 -21.17 -1.67 16.90
N LYS A 41 -21.21 -0.73 15.95
CA LYS A 41 -21.12 -1.02 14.50
C LYS A 41 -19.72 -1.35 14.03
N SER A 42 -18.70 -1.05 14.85
CA SER A 42 -17.28 -1.18 14.51
C SER A 42 -16.58 -2.25 15.34
N LYS A 43 -17.34 -3.12 16.02
CA LYS A 43 -16.77 -4.17 16.90
C LYS A 43 -16.00 -5.25 16.15
N ASP A 44 -16.28 -5.44 14.86
CA ASP A 44 -15.52 -6.33 13.98
C ASP A 44 -14.04 -5.99 13.89
N TYR A 45 -13.66 -4.73 14.14
CA TYR A 45 -12.24 -4.32 14.25
C TYR A 45 -11.56 -4.78 15.54
N LEU A 46 -12.27 -5.45 16.46
CA LEU A 46 -11.65 -6.12 17.60
C LEU A 46 -11.19 -7.55 17.26
N GLU A 47 -11.62 -8.07 16.11
CA GLU A 47 -11.24 -9.40 15.66
C GLU A 47 -9.83 -9.38 15.05
N PRO A 48 -8.88 -10.18 15.58
CA PRO A 48 -7.49 -10.17 15.10
C PRO A 48 -7.38 -10.43 13.59
N TRP A 49 -8.14 -11.39 13.07
CA TRP A 49 -8.13 -11.73 11.64
C TRP A 49 -8.53 -10.54 10.74
N ARG A 50 -9.45 -9.69 11.22
CA ARG A 50 -9.88 -8.50 10.49
C ARG A 50 -8.76 -7.47 10.40
N LEU A 51 -8.06 -7.25 11.51
CA LEU A 51 -6.90 -6.35 11.54
C LEU A 51 -5.76 -6.87 10.68
N GLU A 52 -5.50 -8.19 10.71
CA GLU A 52 -4.49 -8.80 9.84
C GLU A 52 -4.80 -8.60 8.37
N SER A 53 -6.05 -8.84 7.97
CA SER A 53 -6.48 -8.63 6.59
C SER A 53 -6.25 -7.19 6.15
N ILE A 54 -6.64 -6.21 6.98
CA ILE A 54 -6.45 -4.78 6.70
C ILE A 54 -4.97 -4.42 6.59
N VAL A 55 -4.14 -4.91 7.51
CA VAL A 55 -2.70 -4.63 7.48
C VAL A 55 -2.06 -5.21 6.23
N ARG A 56 -2.36 -6.47 5.90
CA ARG A 56 -1.83 -7.11 4.68
C ARG A 56 -2.24 -6.39 3.41
N GLU A 57 -3.50 -5.95 3.35
CA GLU A 57 -4.05 -5.29 2.17
C GLU A 57 -3.48 -3.88 1.98
N HIS A 58 -3.46 -3.06 3.04
CA HIS A 58 -3.17 -1.63 2.94
C HIS A 58 -1.76 -1.25 3.36
N SER A 59 -1.13 -2.00 4.25
CA SER A 59 0.12 -1.63 4.90
C SER A 59 1.22 -2.69 4.79
N GLY A 60 0.98 -3.79 4.08
CA GLY A 60 1.96 -4.87 3.94
C GLY A 60 3.29 -4.46 3.30
N ALA A 61 3.30 -3.34 2.57
CA ALA A 61 4.49 -2.77 1.93
C ALA A 61 5.17 -1.64 2.72
N VAL A 62 4.59 -1.20 3.82
CA VAL A 62 5.15 -0.12 4.66
C VAL A 62 6.52 -0.55 5.20
N SER A 63 7.51 0.36 5.13
CA SER A 63 8.92 0.05 5.46
C SER A 63 9.21 -0.21 6.95
N VAL A 64 8.21 -0.10 7.80
CA VAL A 64 8.32 -0.37 9.24
C VAL A 64 7.62 -1.69 9.54
N PRO A 65 8.24 -2.60 10.31
CA PRO A 65 7.58 -3.82 10.74
C PRO A 65 6.29 -3.53 11.49
N ILE A 66 5.24 -4.29 11.22
CA ILE A 66 3.95 -4.18 11.87
C ILE A 66 3.70 -5.45 12.65
N GLU A 67 3.46 -5.30 13.95
CA GLU A 67 3.15 -6.39 14.86
C GLU A 67 1.71 -6.25 15.38
N ILE A 68 1.05 -7.37 15.62
CA ILE A 68 -0.23 -7.43 16.33
C ILE A 68 -0.03 -8.15 17.67
N ARG A 69 -0.78 -7.70 18.67
CA ARG A 69 -0.88 -8.36 19.98
C ARG A 69 -2.33 -8.42 20.39
N ASP A 70 -2.77 -9.58 20.84
CA ASP A 70 -4.15 -9.78 21.28
C ASP A 70 -4.45 -9.11 22.64
N ALA A 71 -3.40 -8.87 23.45
CA ALA A 71 -3.46 -8.16 24.71
C ALA A 71 -2.16 -7.35 24.94
N PRO A 72 -2.16 -6.33 25.80
CA PRO A 72 -0.97 -5.53 26.10
C PRO A 72 0.26 -6.34 26.55
N SER A 73 0.04 -7.47 27.21
CA SER A 73 1.07 -8.42 27.66
C SER A 73 1.25 -9.62 26.74
N GLY A 74 0.50 -9.69 25.63
CA GLY A 74 0.57 -10.79 24.67
C GLY A 74 1.86 -10.79 23.87
N GLU A 75 2.27 -11.98 23.39
CA GLU A 75 3.39 -12.11 22.47
C GLU A 75 3.12 -11.36 21.17
N PRO A 76 4.08 -10.58 20.67
CA PRO A 76 3.95 -9.89 19.41
C PRO A 76 4.00 -10.91 18.25
N ARG A 77 3.09 -10.78 17.30
CA ARG A 77 3.12 -11.52 16.06
C ARG A 77 3.33 -10.56 14.89
N GLU A 78 4.39 -10.77 14.15
CA GLU A 78 4.71 -9.95 12.99
C GLU A 78 3.70 -10.18 11.85
N LEU A 79 3.10 -9.12 11.35
CA LEU A 79 2.19 -9.15 10.20
C LEU A 79 2.85 -8.69 8.91
N SER A 80 3.85 -7.83 9.00
CA SER A 80 4.63 -7.33 7.88
C SER A 80 6.03 -6.95 8.34
N ASN A 81 7.03 -7.40 7.59
CA ASN A 81 8.43 -7.03 7.79
C ASN A 81 8.86 -5.81 6.97
N GLY A 82 7.93 -5.16 6.27
CA GLY A 82 8.21 -4.00 5.46
C GLY A 82 8.95 -4.28 4.14
N ALA A 83 9.05 -5.53 3.72
CA ALA A 83 9.75 -5.93 2.51
C ALA A 83 8.82 -6.02 1.30
N ALA A 84 8.62 -4.89 0.62
CA ALA A 84 7.91 -4.89 -0.66
C ALA A 84 8.84 -5.39 -1.78
N LEU A 85 8.38 -6.36 -2.57
CA LEU A 85 9.19 -6.98 -3.63
C LEU A 85 9.74 -5.95 -4.60
N TRP A 86 8.90 -5.02 -5.06
CA TRP A 86 9.27 -4.00 -6.04
C TRP A 86 10.28 -2.97 -5.55
N THR A 87 10.58 -2.94 -4.26
CA THR A 87 11.59 -2.04 -3.69
C THR A 87 12.98 -2.66 -3.65
N LYS A 88 13.08 -3.98 -3.83
CA LYS A 88 14.35 -4.70 -3.86
C LYS A 88 15.06 -4.47 -5.20
N PRO A 89 16.41 -4.44 -5.24
CA PRO A 89 17.14 -4.49 -6.51
C PRO A 89 16.80 -5.77 -7.27
N LYS A 90 16.69 -5.69 -8.61
CA LYS A 90 16.37 -6.86 -9.45
C LYS A 90 17.30 -8.06 -9.19
N SER A 91 18.58 -7.78 -8.95
CA SER A 91 19.60 -8.80 -8.66
C SER A 91 19.36 -9.59 -7.36
N ALA A 92 18.51 -9.07 -6.47
CA ALA A 92 18.14 -9.71 -5.20
C ALA A 92 16.77 -10.40 -5.24
N ILE A 93 16.17 -10.53 -6.43
CA ILE A 93 14.85 -11.13 -6.63
C ILE A 93 15.03 -12.32 -7.59
N SER A 94 14.65 -13.51 -7.16
CA SER A 94 14.63 -14.68 -8.02
C SER A 94 13.40 -14.70 -8.94
N GLU A 95 13.46 -15.52 -10.01
CA GLU A 95 12.27 -15.75 -10.86
C GLU A 95 11.13 -16.35 -10.04
N GLN A 96 11.43 -17.21 -9.07
CA GLN A 96 10.41 -17.80 -8.21
C GLN A 96 9.72 -16.73 -7.34
N ASP A 97 10.47 -15.76 -6.78
CA ASP A 97 9.89 -14.67 -6.02
C ASP A 97 8.89 -13.84 -6.85
N TYR A 98 9.21 -13.60 -8.15
CA TYR A 98 8.30 -12.91 -9.05
C TYR A 98 7.04 -13.75 -9.36
N LYS A 99 7.17 -15.05 -9.55
CA LYS A 99 6.04 -15.97 -9.79
C LYS A 99 5.11 -16.04 -8.59
N ASP A 100 5.67 -16.28 -7.40
CA ASP A 100 4.91 -16.37 -6.15
C ASP A 100 4.16 -15.03 -5.88
N PHE A 101 4.84 -13.92 -6.13
CA PHE A 101 4.24 -12.61 -5.99
C PHE A 101 3.12 -12.38 -7.01
N TYR A 102 3.32 -12.74 -8.27
CA TYR A 102 2.29 -12.65 -9.31
C TYR A 102 1.06 -13.49 -8.96
N GLN A 103 1.23 -14.73 -8.55
CA GLN A 103 0.14 -15.62 -8.16
C GLN A 103 -0.67 -15.04 -7.00
N SER A 104 0.02 -14.49 -6.01
CA SER A 104 -0.63 -13.78 -4.89
C SER A 104 -1.38 -12.53 -5.35
N LEU A 105 -0.79 -11.73 -6.26
CA LEU A 105 -1.38 -10.49 -6.77
C LEU A 105 -2.57 -10.75 -7.70
N ALA A 106 -2.45 -11.75 -8.56
CA ALA A 106 -3.44 -12.08 -9.57
C ALA A 106 -4.58 -12.97 -9.02
N SER A 107 -4.36 -13.64 -7.88
CA SER A 107 -5.20 -14.74 -7.39
C SER A 107 -5.40 -15.82 -8.46
N GLN A 108 -4.33 -16.14 -9.19
CA GLN A 108 -4.27 -17.12 -10.27
C GLN A 108 -3.08 -18.04 -10.04
N PHE A 109 -3.13 -19.26 -10.59
CA PHE A 109 -2.09 -20.27 -10.40
C PHE A 109 -1.20 -20.44 -11.66
N ASP A 110 -1.41 -19.61 -12.69
CA ASP A 110 -0.55 -19.60 -13.86
C ASP A 110 0.74 -18.80 -13.61
N ASP A 111 1.73 -19.02 -14.45
CA ASP A 111 2.95 -18.22 -14.47
C ASP A 111 2.75 -16.96 -15.33
N PRO A 112 3.39 -15.84 -15.03
CA PRO A 112 3.34 -14.67 -15.89
C PRO A 112 4.08 -14.94 -17.20
N ALA A 113 3.49 -14.56 -18.34
CA ALA A 113 4.16 -14.62 -19.65
C ALA A 113 5.32 -13.62 -19.75
N LEU A 114 5.19 -12.48 -19.08
CA LEU A 114 6.21 -11.44 -19.04
C LEU A 114 6.16 -10.72 -17.70
N THR A 115 7.35 -10.51 -17.13
CA THR A 115 7.56 -9.71 -15.91
C THR A 115 8.40 -8.49 -16.25
N ILE A 116 7.87 -7.30 -15.99
CA ILE A 116 8.52 -6.03 -16.24
C ILE A 116 8.71 -5.31 -14.91
N HIS A 117 9.95 -5.12 -14.50
CA HIS A 117 10.27 -4.43 -13.25
C HIS A 117 11.30 -3.34 -13.55
N TRP A 118 10.97 -2.07 -13.21
CA TRP A 118 11.90 -0.96 -13.39
C TRP A 118 11.65 0.15 -12.39
N ARG A 119 12.66 0.98 -12.21
CA ARG A 119 12.61 2.21 -11.43
C ARG A 119 12.96 3.39 -12.33
N VAL A 120 12.21 4.46 -12.18
CA VAL A 120 12.48 5.75 -12.79
C VAL A 120 13.03 6.67 -11.72
N GLU A 121 14.18 7.28 -12.00
CA GLU A 121 14.82 8.28 -11.17
C GLU A 121 14.90 9.59 -11.98
N GLY A 122 14.67 10.73 -11.34
CA GLY A 122 14.71 12.03 -11.98
C GLY A 122 13.64 12.98 -11.45
N ARG A 123 12.97 13.71 -12.36
CA ARG A 123 11.94 14.68 -11.96
C ARG A 123 10.77 14.06 -11.20
N HIS A 124 10.44 12.83 -11.52
CA HIS A 124 9.40 12.04 -10.84
C HIS A 124 9.97 10.66 -10.57
N GLU A 125 10.02 10.30 -9.29
CA GLU A 125 10.52 9.01 -8.85
C GLU A 125 9.37 8.04 -8.66
N TYR A 126 9.46 6.89 -9.33
CA TYR A 126 8.51 5.80 -9.15
C TYR A 126 9.10 4.45 -9.54
N THR A 127 8.62 3.41 -8.91
CA THR A 127 8.95 2.03 -9.23
C THR A 127 7.72 1.34 -9.80
N VAL A 128 7.93 0.50 -10.79
CA VAL A 128 6.85 -0.25 -11.45
C VAL A 128 7.20 -1.72 -11.48
N LEU A 129 6.20 -2.53 -11.14
CA LEU A 129 6.22 -3.97 -11.33
C LEU A 129 4.94 -4.35 -12.09
N ALA A 130 5.10 -4.87 -13.28
CA ALA A 130 4.01 -5.26 -14.16
C ALA A 130 4.16 -6.71 -14.61
N PHE A 131 3.02 -7.41 -14.69
CA PHE A 131 2.95 -8.78 -15.15
C PHE A 131 1.91 -8.91 -16.27
N VAL A 132 2.32 -9.51 -17.35
CA VAL A 132 1.41 -10.01 -18.38
C VAL A 132 1.00 -11.42 -17.99
N PRO A 133 -0.30 -11.73 -17.82
CA PRO A 133 -0.77 -13.08 -17.51
C PRO A 133 -0.30 -14.10 -18.55
N GLY A 134 0.07 -15.30 -18.12
CA GLY A 134 0.45 -16.40 -19.02
C GLY A 134 -0.76 -17.01 -19.72
N SER A 135 -1.90 -17.02 -19.04
CA SER A 135 -3.16 -17.47 -19.60
C SER A 135 -4.05 -16.29 -19.98
N ARG A 136 -4.81 -16.46 -21.04
CA ARG A 136 -5.79 -15.46 -21.48
C ARG A 136 -6.87 -15.30 -20.41
N PRO A 137 -7.05 -14.09 -19.85
CA PRO A 137 -8.13 -13.86 -18.91
C PRO A 137 -9.50 -14.06 -19.57
N LEU A 138 -10.41 -14.74 -18.87
CA LEU A 138 -11.76 -15.03 -19.35
C LEU A 138 -12.57 -13.74 -19.62
N ASP A 139 -12.32 -12.71 -18.84
CA ASP A 139 -12.96 -11.39 -18.90
C ASP A 139 -12.21 -10.38 -19.81
N LEU A 140 -11.32 -10.85 -20.70
CA LEU A 140 -10.49 -9.97 -21.53
C LEU A 140 -11.30 -8.98 -22.37
N PHE A 141 -12.44 -9.40 -22.88
CA PHE A 141 -13.31 -8.60 -23.75
C PHE A 141 -14.50 -7.99 -23.00
N ASP A 142 -14.61 -8.18 -21.69
CA ASP A 142 -15.66 -7.57 -20.90
C ASP A 142 -15.46 -6.05 -20.84
N PRO A 143 -16.40 -5.22 -21.34
CA PRO A 143 -16.31 -3.77 -21.27
C PRO A 143 -16.25 -3.24 -19.83
N GLU A 144 -16.93 -3.91 -18.90
CA GLU A 144 -17.01 -3.53 -17.48
C GLU A 144 -15.79 -4.01 -16.66
N ARG A 145 -14.83 -4.68 -17.30
CA ARG A 145 -13.62 -5.13 -16.63
C ARG A 145 -12.87 -3.96 -16.02
N LYS A 146 -12.71 -4.01 -14.72
CA LYS A 146 -11.92 -3.03 -13.96
C LYS A 146 -10.42 -3.21 -14.23
N ALA A 147 -9.69 -2.12 -14.28
CA ALA A 147 -8.24 -2.15 -14.23
C ALA A 147 -7.80 -2.76 -12.90
N ARG A 148 -6.81 -3.65 -12.93
CA ARG A 148 -6.27 -4.30 -11.72
C ARG A 148 -4.88 -3.76 -11.41
N GLY A 149 -4.80 -2.43 -11.30
CA GLY A 149 -3.58 -1.71 -10.95
C GLY A 149 -3.61 -1.28 -9.49
N LYS A 150 -2.54 -1.58 -8.73
CA LYS A 150 -2.35 -1.07 -7.39
C LYS A 150 -1.40 0.12 -7.42
N LEU A 151 -1.85 1.24 -6.86
CA LEU A 151 -1.04 2.42 -6.69
C LEU A 151 -0.64 2.58 -5.23
N TYR A 152 0.64 2.69 -5.03
CA TYR A 152 1.24 3.01 -3.75
C TYR A 152 1.86 4.40 -3.79
N VAL A 153 1.82 5.10 -2.68
CA VAL A 153 2.59 6.31 -2.45
C VAL A 153 3.41 6.10 -1.18
N ARG A 154 4.74 6.10 -1.35
CA ARG A 154 5.68 5.77 -0.27
C ARG A 154 5.32 4.47 0.44
N ARG A 155 5.03 3.42 -0.34
CA ARG A 155 4.65 2.06 0.11
C ARG A 155 3.32 1.96 0.86
N VAL A 156 2.51 3.01 0.88
CA VAL A 156 1.13 2.97 1.39
C VAL A 156 0.18 2.78 0.23
N LEU A 157 -0.68 1.77 0.28
CA LEU A 157 -1.68 1.53 -0.76
C LEU A 157 -2.70 2.67 -0.78
N ILE A 158 -2.85 3.31 -1.93
CA ILE A 158 -3.77 4.42 -2.16
C ILE A 158 -4.99 3.98 -2.95
N SER A 159 -4.79 3.13 -3.97
CA SER A 159 -5.88 2.63 -4.81
C SER A 159 -5.55 1.25 -5.37
N GLN A 160 -6.57 0.40 -5.51
CA GLN A 160 -6.47 -0.94 -6.09
C GLN A 160 -7.01 -1.03 -7.52
N ASP A 161 -7.79 -0.05 -7.95
CA ASP A 161 -8.49 -0.05 -9.24
C ASP A 161 -8.12 1.16 -10.09
N ILE A 162 -6.85 1.59 -10.02
CA ILE A 162 -6.44 2.79 -10.70
C ILE A 162 -6.22 2.54 -12.21
N SER A 163 -6.83 3.39 -13.05
CA SER A 163 -6.68 3.35 -14.50
C SER A 163 -5.37 4.01 -14.96
N LEU A 164 -4.24 3.42 -14.56
CA LEU A 164 -2.90 3.85 -15.02
C LEU A 164 -2.58 3.37 -16.44
N LEU A 165 -3.28 2.36 -16.93
CA LEU A 165 -3.11 1.84 -18.30
C LEU A 165 -4.33 2.15 -19.15
N PRO A 166 -4.17 2.25 -20.48
CA PRO A 166 -5.28 2.28 -21.43
C PRO A 166 -6.16 1.04 -21.28
N GLY A 167 -7.45 1.16 -21.64
CA GLY A 167 -8.43 0.07 -21.49
C GLY A 167 -8.04 -1.25 -22.15
N TRP A 168 -7.29 -1.20 -23.25
CA TRP A 168 -6.81 -2.38 -23.96
C TRP A 168 -5.63 -3.10 -23.28
N LEU A 169 -4.93 -2.46 -22.30
CA LEU A 169 -3.90 -3.06 -21.43
C LEU A 169 -4.40 -3.42 -20.04
N ARG A 170 -5.69 -3.31 -19.74
CA ARG A 170 -6.26 -3.55 -18.42
C ARG A 170 -6.14 -4.99 -17.91
N PHE A 171 -5.71 -5.93 -18.75
CA PHE A 171 -5.40 -7.29 -18.36
C PHE A 171 -4.09 -7.42 -17.56
N ILE A 172 -3.19 -6.44 -17.67
CA ILE A 172 -1.90 -6.42 -16.99
C ILE A 172 -2.11 -6.21 -15.49
N ARG A 173 -1.41 -7.00 -14.70
CA ARG A 173 -1.32 -6.80 -13.25
C ARG A 173 -0.24 -5.77 -13.00
N LEU A 174 -0.59 -4.65 -12.42
CA LEU A 174 0.30 -3.51 -12.30
C LEU A 174 0.44 -3.06 -10.85
N ILE A 175 1.67 -2.81 -10.43
CA ILE A 175 1.99 -2.07 -9.22
C ILE A 175 2.81 -0.85 -9.63
N VAL A 176 2.41 0.31 -9.13
CA VAL A 176 3.18 1.55 -9.22
C VAL A 176 3.35 2.10 -7.82
N ASP A 177 4.57 2.40 -7.44
CA ASP A 177 4.89 3.05 -6.15
C ASP A 177 5.66 4.33 -6.43
N SER A 178 5.10 5.47 -6.08
CA SER A 178 5.69 6.78 -6.31
C SER A 178 5.89 7.53 -4.99
N SER A 179 7.02 8.23 -4.85
CA SER A 179 7.25 9.16 -3.74
C SER A 179 6.67 10.55 -3.96
N ASP A 180 6.38 10.91 -5.21
CA ASP A 180 6.11 12.29 -5.65
C ASP A 180 4.65 12.58 -5.98
N LEU A 181 3.79 11.56 -5.98
CA LEU A 181 2.36 11.76 -6.24
C LEU A 181 1.72 12.59 -5.13
N PRO A 182 1.09 13.72 -5.48
CA PRO A 182 0.39 14.54 -4.51
C PRO A 182 -0.86 13.82 -4.03
N LEU A 183 -1.02 13.76 -2.72
CA LEU A 183 -2.22 13.29 -2.04
C LEU A 183 -2.89 14.47 -1.32
N ASN A 184 -4.22 14.46 -1.27
CA ASN A 184 -4.95 15.36 -0.39
C ASN A 184 -4.84 14.91 1.09
N VAL A 185 -5.42 15.69 2.01
CA VAL A 185 -5.37 15.39 3.46
C VAL A 185 -6.03 14.05 3.80
N SER A 186 -7.05 13.62 3.06
CA SER A 186 -7.71 12.32 3.19
C SER A 186 -6.96 11.17 2.52
N ARG A 187 -5.78 11.42 1.96
CA ARG A 187 -4.96 10.48 1.19
C ARG A 187 -5.64 9.98 -0.09
N GLU A 188 -6.60 10.72 -0.60
CA GLU A 188 -7.17 10.46 -1.91
C GLU A 188 -6.26 11.02 -2.99
N LEU A 189 -6.15 10.28 -4.09
CA LEU A 189 -5.31 10.66 -5.20
C LEU A 189 -5.88 11.86 -5.95
N VAL A 190 -5.05 12.84 -6.25
CA VAL A 190 -5.36 13.88 -7.23
C VAL A 190 -5.14 13.29 -8.63
N GLN A 191 -6.16 12.64 -9.18
CA GLN A 191 -6.10 11.91 -10.47
C GLN A 191 -5.77 12.80 -11.67
N GLU A 192 -6.00 14.09 -11.58
CA GLU A 192 -5.74 15.06 -12.66
C GLU A 192 -4.40 15.80 -12.51
N SER A 193 -3.51 15.31 -11.65
CA SER A 193 -2.20 15.95 -11.48
C SER A 193 -1.29 15.71 -12.71
N PRO A 194 -0.47 16.71 -13.10
CA PRO A 194 0.52 16.53 -14.16
C PRO A 194 1.49 15.37 -13.90
N VAL A 195 1.81 15.11 -12.63
CA VAL A 195 2.65 13.98 -12.20
C VAL A 195 1.99 12.66 -12.52
N PHE A 196 0.70 12.51 -12.18
CA PHE A 196 -0.06 11.30 -12.51
C PHE A 196 -0.10 11.03 -14.02
N SER A 197 -0.37 12.07 -14.81
CA SER A 197 -0.40 11.98 -16.27
C SER A 197 0.96 11.61 -16.87
N ALA A 198 2.06 12.12 -16.29
CA ALA A 198 3.41 11.77 -16.71
C ALA A 198 3.73 10.30 -16.40
N ILE A 199 3.40 9.82 -15.19
CA ILE A 199 3.58 8.42 -14.78
C ILE A 199 2.77 7.50 -15.70
N LYS A 200 1.48 7.77 -15.92
CA LYS A 200 0.60 7.00 -16.81
C LYS A 200 1.19 6.84 -18.21
N ARG A 201 1.69 7.93 -18.80
CA ARG A 201 2.33 7.91 -20.11
C ARG A 201 3.63 7.11 -20.10
N GLY A 202 4.50 7.34 -19.11
CA GLY A 202 5.76 6.64 -18.97
C GLY A 202 5.58 5.12 -18.80
N VAL A 203 4.64 4.72 -17.95
CA VAL A 203 4.31 3.31 -17.71
C VAL A 203 3.79 2.64 -18.98
N THR A 204 2.83 3.29 -19.67
CA THR A 204 2.27 2.75 -20.92
C THR A 204 3.34 2.59 -21.98
N ASN A 205 4.16 3.61 -22.23
CA ASN A 205 5.21 3.56 -23.25
C ASN A 205 6.24 2.47 -22.94
N ARG A 206 6.64 2.32 -21.68
CA ARG A 206 7.62 1.30 -21.29
C ARG A 206 7.08 -0.11 -21.48
N ILE A 207 5.84 -0.37 -21.11
CA ILE A 207 5.20 -1.68 -21.30
C ILE A 207 5.13 -2.08 -22.79
N LEU A 208 4.94 -1.09 -23.67
CA LEU A 208 4.87 -1.33 -25.12
C LEU A 208 6.23 -1.60 -25.79
N GLN A 209 7.31 -1.27 -25.10
CA GLN A 209 8.68 -1.46 -25.61
C GLN A 209 9.30 -2.81 -25.20
N GLU A 210 8.71 -3.49 -24.24
CA GLU A 210 9.14 -4.81 -23.78
C GLU A 210 8.44 -5.94 -24.52
#